data_99f2a6b3662c14ad3468bf7d3acc964e
#
_entry.id   99f2a6b3662c14ad3468bf7d3acc964e
#
_cell.length_a   1.000
_cell.length_b   1.000
_cell.length_c   1.000
_cell.angle_alpha   90.00
_cell.angle_beta   90.00
_cell.angle_gamma   90.00
#
_symmetry.space_group_name_H-M   'P 1'
#
loop_
_entity.id
_entity.type
_entity.pdbx_description
1 polymer ?
#
loop_
_entity_poly.entity_id
_entity_poly.type
_entity_poly.pdbx_seq_one_letter_code
_entity_poly.pdbx_strand_id
1 'polypeptide(L)'
;WTPPDTTQLWSFHLHYWEWAWALAADTDRDGARSVFAHHLKSWTTATTFGTWDGWAPYPASLRAWVLVNVHQRLAAGTDIEPMLCDSIELHAGFLEHNMELDVGGNHMIKNIKGLLGCAVFLGDDRLMATALGHLDREMKVQILPDGGHYELSPSYHCQVLADLADMAGLLAAIDHPPVIDLKEALTRMRRWLGEMLLPDGTLPLFNDSEPVAPGLIAALDPD
;
A
#
# COMPACT_ATOMS: atom_id res chain seq x y z
N TRP A 1 -0.43 0.90 -21.82
CA TRP A 1 0.10 0.95 -20.45
C TRP A 1 1.62 1.24 -20.40
N THR A 2 2.25 1.45 -21.55
CA THR A 2 3.65 1.86 -21.69
C THR A 2 3.72 3.06 -22.65
N PRO A 3 3.22 4.24 -22.24
CA PRO A 3 3.19 5.40 -23.12
C PRO A 3 4.62 5.86 -23.43
N PRO A 4 4.93 6.18 -24.70
CA PRO A 4 6.21 6.77 -25.05
C PRO A 4 6.31 8.20 -24.49
N ASP A 5 7.53 8.67 -24.31
CA ASP A 5 7.85 10.07 -23.97
C ASP A 5 7.28 10.59 -22.63
N THR A 6 7.05 9.71 -21.66
CA THR A 6 6.67 10.07 -20.28
C THR A 6 7.83 9.91 -19.31
N THR A 7 7.77 10.64 -18.17
CA THR A 7 8.72 10.40 -17.07
C THR A 7 8.42 9.07 -16.40
N GLN A 8 9.44 8.44 -15.80
CA GLN A 8 9.28 7.20 -15.03
C GLN A 8 8.25 7.36 -13.91
N LEU A 9 8.29 8.48 -13.20
CA LEU A 9 7.34 8.76 -12.12
C LEU A 9 5.89 8.78 -12.64
N TRP A 10 5.64 9.37 -13.81
CA TRP A 10 4.31 9.37 -14.44
C TRP A 10 3.89 7.93 -14.78
N SER A 11 4.81 7.15 -15.35
CA SER A 11 4.57 5.73 -15.64
C SER A 11 4.25 4.94 -14.38
N PHE A 12 4.97 5.16 -13.29
CA PHE A 12 4.69 4.53 -12.01
C PHE A 12 3.26 4.82 -11.52
N HIS A 13 2.85 6.11 -11.52
CA HIS A 13 1.49 6.51 -11.12
C HIS A 13 0.39 5.83 -11.95
N LEU A 14 0.62 5.64 -13.25
CA LEU A 14 -0.32 4.89 -14.11
C LEU A 14 -0.55 3.45 -13.59
N HIS A 15 0.46 2.85 -12.97
CA HIS A 15 0.44 1.47 -12.51
C HIS A 15 0.06 1.28 -11.02
N TYR A 16 -0.19 2.34 -10.25
CA TYR A 16 -0.62 2.25 -8.84
C TYR A 16 -2.04 1.75 -8.67
N TRP A 17 -2.91 2.04 -9.62
CA TRP A 17 -4.33 1.65 -9.63
C TRP A 17 -5.19 2.29 -8.54
N GLU A 18 -4.73 3.35 -7.89
CA GLU A 18 -5.48 4.06 -6.83
C GLU A 18 -6.84 4.59 -7.30
N TRP A 19 -7.01 4.83 -8.60
CA TRP A 19 -8.30 5.18 -9.19
C TRP A 19 -9.39 4.12 -8.95
N ALA A 20 -9.03 2.85 -8.71
CA ALA A 20 -9.98 1.79 -8.44
C ALA A 20 -10.71 1.94 -7.10
N TRP A 21 -10.15 2.70 -6.15
CA TRP A 21 -10.85 3.07 -4.92
C TRP A 21 -12.10 3.90 -5.20
N ALA A 22 -12.03 4.86 -6.15
CA ALA A 22 -13.18 5.65 -6.56
C ALA A 22 -14.29 4.76 -7.16
N LEU A 23 -13.92 3.78 -7.99
CA LEU A 23 -14.88 2.81 -8.54
C LEU A 23 -15.49 1.92 -7.44
N ALA A 24 -14.68 1.49 -6.46
CA ALA A 24 -15.19 0.69 -5.35
C ALA A 24 -16.17 1.46 -4.46
N ALA A 25 -16.03 2.79 -4.38
CA ALA A 25 -16.93 3.68 -3.64
C ALA A 25 -18.17 4.14 -4.44
N ASP A 26 -18.21 3.89 -5.76
CA ASP A 26 -19.31 4.33 -6.62
C ASP A 26 -20.62 3.65 -6.25
N THR A 27 -21.71 4.40 -6.34
CA THR A 27 -23.08 3.90 -6.14
C THR A 27 -23.60 3.14 -7.35
N ASP A 28 -23.15 3.48 -8.57
CA ASP A 28 -23.38 2.69 -9.79
C ASP A 28 -22.43 1.47 -9.82
N ARG A 29 -22.84 0.43 -9.12
CA ARG A 29 -22.02 -0.79 -8.97
C ARG A 29 -21.75 -1.50 -10.29
N ASP A 30 -22.71 -1.55 -11.20
CA ASP A 30 -22.58 -2.27 -12.47
C ASP A 30 -21.69 -1.50 -13.44
N GLY A 31 -21.85 -0.18 -13.51
CA GLY A 31 -20.94 0.69 -14.26
C GLY A 31 -19.50 0.61 -13.75
N ALA A 32 -19.30 0.71 -12.43
CA ALA A 32 -17.99 0.59 -11.79
C ALA A 32 -17.31 -0.77 -12.09
N ARG A 33 -18.05 -1.88 -11.99
CA ARG A 33 -17.57 -3.22 -12.34
C ARG A 33 -17.19 -3.34 -13.81
N SER A 34 -18.00 -2.77 -14.70
CA SER A 34 -17.71 -2.78 -16.14
C SER A 34 -16.42 -2.03 -16.48
N VAL A 35 -16.23 -0.84 -15.90
CA VAL A 35 -15.00 -0.04 -16.07
C VAL A 35 -13.79 -0.77 -15.52
N PHE A 36 -13.89 -1.31 -14.30
CA PHE A 36 -12.81 -2.07 -13.68
C PHE A 36 -12.42 -3.30 -14.52
N ALA A 37 -13.41 -4.07 -14.97
CA ALA A 37 -13.21 -5.24 -15.83
C ALA A 37 -12.48 -4.89 -17.12
N HIS A 38 -12.87 -3.79 -17.77
CA HIS A 38 -12.21 -3.30 -18.97
C HIS A 38 -10.72 -3.00 -18.71
N HIS A 39 -10.42 -2.27 -17.65
CA HIS A 39 -9.04 -1.91 -17.33
C HIS A 39 -8.20 -3.11 -16.89
N LEU A 40 -8.75 -4.04 -16.10
CA LEU A 40 -8.05 -5.26 -15.70
C LEU A 40 -7.69 -6.11 -16.92
N LYS A 41 -8.64 -6.37 -17.82
CA LYS A 41 -8.41 -7.12 -19.07
C LYS A 41 -7.37 -6.41 -19.96
N SER A 42 -7.48 -5.09 -20.12
CA SER A 42 -6.55 -4.29 -20.90
C SER A 42 -5.13 -4.34 -20.34
N TRP A 43 -4.99 -4.16 -19.03
CA TRP A 43 -3.68 -4.16 -18.36
C TRP A 43 -3.01 -5.54 -18.45
N THR A 44 -3.73 -6.60 -18.09
CA THR A 44 -3.23 -7.98 -18.12
C THR A 44 -2.80 -8.41 -19.54
N THR A 45 -3.48 -7.91 -20.58
CA THR A 45 -3.14 -8.22 -21.97
C THR A 45 -1.93 -7.42 -22.47
N ALA A 46 -1.80 -6.17 -22.03
CA ALA A 46 -0.80 -5.24 -22.56
C ALA A 46 0.53 -5.25 -21.78
N THR A 47 0.55 -5.82 -20.57
CA THR A 47 1.76 -5.83 -19.74
C THR A 47 2.36 -7.24 -19.67
N THR A 48 3.68 -7.33 -19.86
CA THR A 48 4.40 -8.59 -19.68
C THR A 48 4.85 -8.71 -18.23
N PHE A 49 4.61 -9.88 -17.61
CA PHE A 49 5.00 -10.15 -16.23
C PHE A 49 6.49 -9.88 -15.97
N GLY A 50 6.77 -9.19 -14.88
CA GLY A 50 8.14 -8.90 -14.43
C GLY A 50 8.91 -7.90 -15.30
N THR A 51 8.22 -7.15 -16.18
CA THR A 51 8.89 -6.19 -17.07
C THR A 51 8.35 -4.78 -16.92
N TRP A 52 9.19 -3.79 -17.28
CA TRP A 52 8.86 -2.37 -17.31
C TRP A 52 8.42 -1.80 -15.94
N ASP A 53 8.10 -0.54 -15.95
CA ASP A 53 7.65 0.22 -14.77
C ASP A 53 6.41 -0.38 -14.10
N GLY A 54 5.55 -1.08 -14.86
CA GLY A 54 4.38 -1.75 -14.35
C GLY A 54 4.67 -2.89 -13.37
N TRP A 55 5.87 -3.46 -13.42
CA TRP A 55 6.34 -4.51 -12.52
C TRP A 55 7.56 -4.07 -11.69
N ALA A 56 7.86 -2.77 -11.61
CA ALA A 56 8.74 -2.29 -10.55
C ALA A 56 8.09 -2.59 -9.18
N PRO A 57 8.88 -2.98 -8.14
CA PRO A 57 8.29 -3.48 -6.89
C PRO A 57 7.37 -2.48 -6.19
N TYR A 58 7.69 -1.18 -6.21
CA TYR A 58 6.85 -0.16 -5.60
C TYR A 58 5.46 -0.07 -6.26
N PRO A 59 5.31 0.16 -7.60
CA PRO A 59 4.01 0.09 -8.26
C PRO A 59 3.29 -1.24 -8.09
N ALA A 60 4.02 -2.36 -8.13
CA ALA A 60 3.43 -3.67 -7.96
C ALA A 60 2.80 -3.85 -6.57
N SER A 61 3.47 -3.35 -5.50
CA SER A 61 2.93 -3.43 -4.13
C SER A 61 1.70 -2.56 -3.92
N LEU A 62 1.68 -1.33 -4.44
CA LEU A 62 0.50 -0.47 -4.38
C LEU A 62 -0.68 -1.11 -5.11
N ARG A 63 -0.45 -1.60 -6.33
CA ARG A 63 -1.48 -2.29 -7.10
C ARG A 63 -1.97 -3.56 -6.42
N ALA A 64 -1.08 -4.38 -5.86
CA ALA A 64 -1.44 -5.58 -5.10
C ALA A 64 -2.40 -5.24 -3.96
N TRP A 65 -2.08 -4.22 -3.16
CA TRP A 65 -2.93 -3.75 -2.07
C TRP A 65 -4.29 -3.28 -2.58
N VAL A 66 -4.35 -2.53 -3.68
CA VAL A 66 -5.62 -2.12 -4.28
C VAL A 66 -6.43 -3.34 -4.72
N LEU A 67 -5.84 -4.27 -5.48
CA LEU A 67 -6.54 -5.42 -6.05
C LEU A 67 -7.20 -6.28 -4.98
N VAL A 68 -6.50 -6.59 -3.89
CA VAL A 68 -7.07 -7.40 -2.79
C VAL A 68 -8.25 -6.70 -2.11
N ASN A 69 -8.16 -5.39 -1.91
CA ASN A 69 -9.19 -4.65 -1.18
C ASN A 69 -10.43 -4.32 -2.04
N VAL A 70 -10.28 -4.16 -3.37
CA VAL A 70 -11.43 -3.89 -4.24
C VAL A 70 -12.12 -5.17 -4.73
N HIS A 71 -11.53 -6.35 -4.52
CA HIS A 71 -12.03 -7.65 -4.99
C HIS A 71 -13.52 -7.83 -4.67
N GLN A 72 -13.91 -7.75 -3.41
CA GLN A 72 -15.29 -7.99 -2.98
C GLN A 72 -16.29 -7.04 -3.65
N ARG A 73 -15.90 -5.81 -3.92
CA ARG A 73 -16.78 -4.80 -4.49
C ARG A 73 -16.85 -4.86 -6.01
N LEU A 74 -15.72 -5.07 -6.67
CA LEU A 74 -15.59 -4.90 -8.11
C LEU A 74 -15.52 -6.21 -8.91
N ALA A 75 -15.07 -7.32 -8.30
CA ALA A 75 -14.84 -8.57 -9.03
C ALA A 75 -15.63 -9.77 -8.50
N ALA A 76 -15.90 -9.86 -7.21
CA ALA A 76 -16.52 -11.03 -6.61
C ALA A 76 -17.87 -11.37 -7.26
N GLY A 77 -18.02 -12.64 -7.71
CA GLY A 77 -19.18 -13.14 -8.40
C GLY A 77 -19.33 -12.69 -9.86
N THR A 78 -18.28 -12.13 -10.47
CA THR A 78 -18.27 -11.71 -11.88
C THR A 78 -17.34 -12.60 -12.73
N ASP A 79 -17.41 -12.45 -14.05
CA ASP A 79 -16.57 -13.20 -15.01
C ASP A 79 -15.07 -12.87 -14.92
N ILE A 80 -14.72 -11.75 -14.32
CA ILE A 80 -13.31 -11.33 -14.17
C ILE A 80 -12.68 -11.76 -12.83
N GLU A 81 -13.46 -12.33 -11.91
CA GLU A 81 -12.94 -12.75 -10.61
C GLU A 81 -11.75 -13.70 -10.73
N PRO A 82 -11.78 -14.76 -11.58
CA PRO A 82 -10.62 -15.64 -11.75
C PRO A 82 -9.37 -14.88 -12.22
N MET A 83 -9.51 -13.96 -13.19
CA MET A 83 -8.40 -13.15 -13.69
C MET A 83 -7.80 -12.25 -12.60
N LEU A 84 -8.65 -11.69 -11.73
CA LEU A 84 -8.17 -10.90 -10.60
C LEU A 84 -7.41 -11.76 -9.58
N CYS A 85 -7.93 -12.94 -9.25
CA CYS A 85 -7.27 -13.88 -8.34
C CYS A 85 -5.90 -14.30 -8.90
N ASP A 86 -5.83 -14.70 -10.17
CA ASP A 86 -4.56 -15.02 -10.84
C ASP A 86 -3.57 -13.84 -10.78
N SER A 87 -4.08 -12.62 -10.97
CA SER A 87 -3.25 -11.42 -10.86
C SER A 87 -2.71 -11.21 -9.45
N ILE A 88 -3.52 -11.46 -8.41
CA ILE A 88 -3.07 -11.37 -7.01
C ILE A 88 -2.00 -12.43 -6.71
N GLU A 89 -2.17 -13.65 -7.18
CA GLU A 89 -1.15 -14.72 -7.04
C GLU A 89 0.18 -14.32 -7.70
N LEU A 90 0.12 -13.75 -8.91
CA LEU A 90 1.32 -13.27 -9.61
C LEU A 90 2.01 -12.14 -8.82
N HIS A 91 1.25 -11.22 -8.24
CA HIS A 91 1.82 -10.15 -7.40
C HIS A 91 2.45 -10.71 -6.12
N ALA A 92 1.82 -11.67 -5.47
CA ALA A 92 2.35 -12.34 -4.29
C ALA A 92 3.72 -12.96 -4.57
N GLY A 93 3.80 -13.80 -5.63
CA GLY A 93 5.04 -14.44 -6.03
C GLY A 93 6.12 -13.43 -6.47
N PHE A 94 5.73 -12.36 -7.18
CA PHE A 94 6.66 -11.31 -7.56
C PHE A 94 7.24 -10.58 -6.35
N LEU A 95 6.40 -10.11 -5.45
CA LEU A 95 6.83 -9.33 -4.27
C LEU A 95 7.66 -10.17 -3.30
N GLU A 96 7.37 -11.45 -3.13
CA GLU A 96 8.18 -12.35 -2.29
C GLU A 96 9.65 -12.37 -2.70
N HIS A 97 9.95 -12.22 -4.00
CA HIS A 97 11.31 -12.36 -4.55
C HIS A 97 11.96 -11.04 -5.00
N ASN A 98 11.20 -9.94 -4.99
CA ASN A 98 11.65 -8.67 -5.57
C ASN A 98 11.41 -7.47 -4.63
N MET A 99 11.54 -7.67 -3.32
CA MET A 99 11.48 -6.54 -2.37
C MET A 99 12.65 -5.59 -2.55
N GLU A 100 12.41 -4.30 -2.35
CA GLU A 100 13.41 -3.22 -2.51
C GLU A 100 14.31 -3.10 -1.28
N LEU A 101 15.04 -4.18 -0.96
CA LEU A 101 15.94 -4.27 0.19
C LEU A 101 17.09 -3.26 0.13
N ASP A 102 17.49 -2.87 -1.07
CA ASP A 102 18.56 -1.91 -1.36
C ASP A 102 18.09 -0.46 -1.28
N VAL A 103 16.81 -0.19 -1.56
CA VAL A 103 16.19 1.13 -1.43
C VAL A 103 15.78 1.38 0.02
N GLY A 104 15.13 0.41 0.64
CA GLY A 104 14.66 0.51 2.03
C GLY A 104 13.51 1.50 2.19
N GLY A 105 13.43 2.13 3.37
CA GLY A 105 12.52 3.21 3.68
C GLY A 105 11.04 2.89 3.47
N ASN A 106 10.30 3.92 3.10
CA ASN A 106 8.88 3.78 2.82
C ASN A 106 8.58 2.76 1.69
N HIS A 107 9.52 2.53 0.74
CA HIS A 107 9.40 1.51 -0.30
C HIS A 107 9.25 0.11 0.29
N MET A 108 10.10 -0.25 1.26
CA MET A 108 10.01 -1.56 1.94
C MET A 108 8.67 -1.72 2.67
N ILE A 109 8.18 -0.67 3.32
CA ILE A 109 6.86 -0.72 4.00
C ILE A 109 5.74 -0.97 2.98
N LYS A 110 5.76 -0.33 1.81
CA LYS A 110 4.80 -0.58 0.72
C LYS A 110 4.90 -2.02 0.20
N ASN A 111 6.11 -2.53 0.00
CA ASN A 111 6.32 -3.90 -0.48
C ASN A 111 5.75 -4.92 0.54
N ILE A 112 6.03 -4.72 1.82
CA ILE A 112 5.51 -5.56 2.92
C ILE A 112 3.98 -5.51 2.97
N LYS A 113 3.40 -4.31 2.88
CA LYS A 113 1.95 -4.10 2.89
C LYS A 113 1.28 -4.84 1.72
N GLY A 114 1.81 -4.71 0.51
CA GLY A 114 1.31 -5.43 -0.67
C GLY A 114 1.40 -6.94 -0.50
N LEU A 115 2.54 -7.45 -0.01
CA LEU A 115 2.75 -8.89 0.23
C LEU A 115 1.80 -9.42 1.32
N LEU A 116 1.64 -8.69 2.43
CA LEU A 116 0.73 -9.08 3.52
C LEU A 116 -0.72 -9.13 3.04
N GLY A 117 -1.15 -8.13 2.24
CA GLY A 117 -2.48 -8.13 1.64
C GLY A 117 -2.72 -9.36 0.77
N CYS A 118 -1.77 -9.70 -0.10
CA CYS A 118 -1.85 -10.91 -0.92
C CYS A 118 -1.89 -12.18 -0.07
N ALA A 119 -1.03 -12.28 0.95
CA ALA A 119 -0.96 -13.45 1.84
C ALA A 119 -2.28 -13.71 2.54
N VAL A 120 -2.90 -12.66 3.09
CA VAL A 120 -4.21 -12.74 3.75
C VAL A 120 -5.30 -13.14 2.74
N PHE A 121 -5.32 -12.54 1.56
CA PHE A 121 -6.30 -12.85 0.51
C PHE A 121 -6.22 -14.32 0.05
N LEU A 122 -5.00 -14.85 -0.09
CA LEU A 122 -4.75 -16.22 -0.55
C LEU A 122 -4.86 -17.25 0.58
N GLY A 123 -4.91 -16.84 1.84
CA GLY A 123 -4.85 -17.74 2.99
C GLY A 123 -3.48 -18.44 3.12
N ASP A 124 -2.39 -17.80 2.69
CA ASP A 124 -1.03 -18.35 2.74
C ASP A 124 -0.31 -17.93 4.02
N ASP A 125 -0.35 -18.80 5.04
CA ASP A 125 0.29 -18.57 6.34
C ASP A 125 1.81 -18.42 6.24
N ARG A 126 2.45 -19.11 5.30
CA ARG A 126 3.91 -19.02 5.08
C ARG A 126 4.28 -17.62 4.56
N LEU A 127 3.53 -17.15 3.57
CA LEU A 127 3.74 -15.84 2.98
C LEU A 127 3.44 -14.74 4.01
N MET A 128 2.38 -14.91 4.81
CA MET A 128 2.05 -14.01 5.91
C MET A 128 3.18 -13.94 6.94
N ALA A 129 3.72 -15.08 7.36
CA ALA A 129 4.86 -15.12 8.28
C ALA A 129 6.10 -14.42 7.69
N THR A 130 6.35 -14.55 6.38
CA THR A 130 7.41 -13.85 5.68
C THR A 130 7.21 -12.33 5.74
N ALA A 131 6.02 -11.85 5.39
CA ALA A 131 5.69 -10.42 5.44
C ALA A 131 5.82 -9.85 6.86
N LEU A 132 5.29 -10.53 7.87
CA LEU A 132 5.39 -10.11 9.27
C LEU A 132 6.83 -10.11 9.79
N GLY A 133 7.68 -11.05 9.33
CA GLY A 133 9.10 -11.08 9.66
C GLY A 133 9.88 -9.89 9.07
N HIS A 134 9.50 -9.43 7.87
CA HIS A 134 10.03 -8.20 7.29
C HIS A 134 9.52 -6.98 8.06
N LEU A 135 8.21 -6.92 8.35
CA LEU A 135 7.61 -5.83 9.10
C LEU A 135 8.30 -5.61 10.46
N ASP A 136 8.52 -6.68 11.22
CA ASP A 136 9.20 -6.61 12.52
C ASP A 136 10.60 -5.98 12.41
N ARG A 137 11.36 -6.35 11.39
CA ARG A 137 12.70 -5.78 11.14
C ARG A 137 12.64 -4.31 10.76
N GLU A 138 11.77 -3.97 9.81
CA GLU A 138 11.66 -2.60 9.31
C GLU A 138 11.14 -1.64 10.38
N MET A 139 10.18 -2.03 11.20
CA MET A 139 9.73 -1.20 12.32
C MET A 139 10.87 -0.84 13.30
N LYS A 140 11.77 -1.80 13.57
CA LYS A 140 12.92 -1.57 14.46
C LYS A 140 13.97 -0.63 13.86
N VAL A 141 14.07 -0.59 12.54
CA VAL A 141 15.02 0.26 11.81
C VAL A 141 14.42 1.63 11.51
N GLN A 142 13.17 1.66 11.06
CA GLN A 142 12.57 2.86 10.49
C GLN A 142 11.86 3.75 11.52
N ILE A 143 11.38 3.20 12.65
CA ILE A 143 10.68 3.97 13.66
C ILE A 143 11.65 4.34 14.79
N LEU A 144 11.99 5.61 14.85
CA LEU A 144 12.92 6.16 15.84
C LEU A 144 12.34 6.09 17.27
N PRO A 145 13.19 6.22 18.30
CA PRO A 145 12.73 6.15 19.70
C PRO A 145 11.66 7.19 20.06
N ASP A 146 11.68 8.36 19.42
CA ASP A 146 10.68 9.42 19.58
C ASP A 146 9.37 9.16 18.81
N GLY A 147 9.34 8.16 17.95
CA GLY A 147 8.21 7.82 17.08
C GLY A 147 8.32 8.38 15.67
N GLY A 148 9.29 9.23 15.38
CA GLY A 148 9.52 9.76 14.04
C GLY A 148 9.97 8.68 13.05
N HIS A 149 9.65 8.88 11.77
CA HIS A 149 10.19 8.02 10.71
C HIS A 149 11.62 8.45 10.35
N TYR A 150 12.52 7.50 10.15
CA TYR A 150 13.95 7.73 10.00
C TYR A 150 14.36 8.55 8.76
N GLU A 151 13.51 8.63 7.73
CA GLU A 151 13.73 9.51 6.57
C GLU A 151 13.57 11.01 6.91
N LEU A 152 13.08 11.34 8.10
CA LEU A 152 12.95 12.71 8.61
C LEU A 152 12.11 13.62 7.70
N SER A 153 11.16 13.02 6.98
CA SER A 153 10.19 13.71 6.14
C SER A 153 8.79 13.54 6.73
N PRO A 154 8.13 14.64 7.18
CA PRO A 154 6.78 14.55 7.74
C PRO A 154 5.73 13.94 6.81
N SER A 155 5.82 14.16 5.49
CA SER A 155 4.90 13.53 4.54
C SER A 155 5.13 12.02 4.43
N TYR A 156 6.38 11.56 4.42
CA TYR A 156 6.70 10.12 4.44
C TYR A 156 6.34 9.48 5.77
N HIS A 157 6.51 10.21 6.88
CA HIS A 157 5.99 9.75 8.17
C HIS A 157 4.48 9.46 8.11
N CYS A 158 3.69 10.37 7.54
CA CYS A 158 2.25 10.16 7.35
C CYS A 158 1.95 8.95 6.45
N GLN A 159 2.70 8.76 5.37
CA GLN A 159 2.53 7.60 4.49
C GLN A 159 2.81 6.30 5.23
N VAL A 160 3.94 6.22 5.95
CA VAL A 160 4.31 5.02 6.71
C VAL A 160 3.32 4.75 7.84
N LEU A 161 2.89 5.78 8.56
CA LEU A 161 1.86 5.65 9.60
C LEU A 161 0.55 5.11 9.03
N ALA A 162 0.11 5.60 7.86
CA ALA A 162 -1.08 5.09 7.17
C ALA A 162 -0.91 3.61 6.79
N ASP A 163 0.25 3.24 6.23
CA ASP A 163 0.51 1.86 5.81
C ASP A 163 0.54 0.89 6.99
N LEU A 164 1.15 1.28 8.10
CA LEU A 164 1.16 0.48 9.33
C LEU A 164 -0.24 0.35 9.94
N ALA A 165 -1.04 1.43 9.91
CA ALA A 165 -2.42 1.41 10.37
C ALA A 165 -3.30 0.50 9.52
N ASP A 166 -3.15 0.52 8.19
CA ASP A 166 -3.84 -0.37 7.27
C ASP A 166 -3.50 -1.84 7.52
N MET A 167 -2.21 -2.16 7.71
CA MET A 167 -1.77 -3.51 8.05
C MET A 167 -2.32 -3.97 9.40
N ALA A 168 -2.34 -3.11 10.40
CA ALA A 168 -2.94 -3.40 11.70
C ALA A 168 -4.45 -3.66 11.58
N GLY A 169 -5.16 -2.87 10.78
CA GLY A 169 -6.58 -3.05 10.50
C GLY A 169 -6.86 -4.37 9.78
N LEU A 170 -6.04 -4.73 8.77
CA LEU A 170 -6.15 -6.00 8.06
C LEU A 170 -5.96 -7.20 9.00
N LEU A 171 -4.92 -7.18 9.83
CA LEU A 171 -4.65 -8.25 10.80
C LEU A 171 -5.77 -8.38 11.84
N ALA A 172 -6.32 -7.27 12.31
CA ALA A 172 -7.47 -7.28 13.22
C ALA A 172 -8.73 -7.86 12.54
N ALA A 173 -8.95 -7.58 11.27
CA ALA A 173 -10.12 -8.08 10.52
C ALA A 173 -10.12 -9.61 10.32
N ILE A 174 -8.96 -10.27 10.43
CA ILE A 174 -8.82 -11.73 10.37
C ILE A 174 -8.57 -12.37 11.75
N ASP A 175 -8.82 -11.64 12.82
CA ASP A 175 -8.59 -12.09 14.21
C ASP A 175 -7.14 -12.59 14.45
N HIS A 176 -6.15 -12.04 13.72
CA HIS A 176 -4.75 -12.37 13.94
C HIS A 176 -4.31 -11.90 15.35
N PRO A 177 -3.52 -12.70 16.09
CA PRO A 177 -2.97 -12.26 17.37
C PRO A 177 -2.28 -10.89 17.25
N PRO A 178 -2.44 -10.00 18.26
CA PRO A 178 -1.85 -8.67 18.21
C PRO A 178 -0.34 -8.71 17.96
N VAL A 179 0.13 -7.97 16.97
CA VAL A 179 1.55 -7.68 16.78
C VAL A 179 1.89 -6.52 17.71
N ILE A 180 2.48 -6.85 18.87
CA ILE A 180 2.70 -5.90 19.99
C ILE A 180 3.50 -4.69 19.51
N ASP A 181 4.61 -4.92 18.84
CA ASP A 181 5.51 -3.85 18.36
C ASP A 181 4.81 -2.91 17.36
N LEU A 182 3.87 -3.42 16.54
CA LEU A 182 3.09 -2.62 15.60
C LEU A 182 2.15 -1.64 16.33
N LYS A 183 1.46 -2.10 17.37
CA LYS A 183 0.60 -1.23 18.18
C LYS A 183 1.38 -0.13 18.88
N GLU A 184 2.53 -0.48 19.45
CA GLU A 184 3.39 0.50 20.12
C GLU A 184 3.99 1.50 19.14
N ALA A 185 4.40 1.05 17.94
CA ALA A 185 4.89 1.91 16.86
C ALA A 185 3.82 2.92 16.45
N LEU A 186 2.59 2.47 16.18
CA LEU A 186 1.47 3.34 15.82
C LEU A 186 1.20 4.41 16.89
N THR A 187 1.22 4.04 18.17
CA THR A 187 1.01 4.99 19.26
C THR A 187 2.10 6.06 19.28
N ARG A 188 3.38 5.67 19.17
CA ARG A 188 4.49 6.63 19.14
C ARG A 188 4.46 7.54 17.92
N MET A 189 4.14 6.98 16.75
CA MET A 189 4.07 7.72 15.51
C MET A 189 2.94 8.76 15.50
N ARG A 190 1.75 8.42 16.04
CA ARG A 190 0.65 9.37 16.18
C ARG A 190 1.02 10.53 17.09
N ARG A 191 1.61 10.23 18.23
CA ARG A 191 2.09 11.26 19.16
C ARG A 191 3.12 12.18 18.47
N TRP A 192 4.10 11.60 17.78
CA TRP A 192 5.08 12.40 17.03
C TRP A 192 4.40 13.30 15.99
N LEU A 193 3.41 12.77 15.27
CA LEU A 193 2.65 13.54 14.29
C LEU A 193 1.94 14.74 14.95
N GLY A 194 1.29 14.52 16.10
CA GLY A 194 0.64 15.58 16.87
C GLY A 194 1.63 16.67 17.32
N GLU A 195 2.82 16.27 17.80
CA GLU A 195 3.87 17.20 18.22
C GLU A 195 4.49 18.01 17.05
N MET A 196 4.36 17.50 15.80
CA MET A 196 4.87 18.16 14.60
C MET A 196 3.87 19.10 13.93
N LEU A 197 2.60 19.08 14.33
CA LEU A 197 1.59 19.95 13.74
C LEU A 197 1.89 21.43 14.06
N LEU A 198 1.82 22.23 13.00
CA LEU A 198 1.88 23.68 13.13
C LEU A 198 0.53 24.24 13.65
N PRO A 199 0.49 25.47 14.18
CA PRO A 199 -0.75 26.05 14.70
C PRO A 199 -1.92 26.14 13.71
N ASP A 200 -1.63 26.08 12.41
CA ASP A 200 -2.64 26.06 11.35
C ASP A 200 -3.07 24.64 10.94
N GLY A 201 -2.57 23.60 11.64
CA GLY A 201 -2.87 22.21 11.36
C GLY A 201 -2.10 21.61 10.18
N THR A 202 -1.14 22.30 9.62
CA THR A 202 -0.25 21.79 8.57
C THR A 202 1.02 21.16 9.17
N LEU A 203 1.79 20.48 8.33
CA LEU A 203 3.08 19.91 8.70
C LEU A 203 4.24 20.72 8.12
N PRO A 204 5.38 20.84 8.83
CA PRO A 204 6.56 21.48 8.28
C PRO A 204 7.12 20.66 7.10
N LEU A 205 7.66 21.36 6.11
CA LEU A 205 8.20 20.73 4.90
C LEU A 205 9.72 20.53 5.06
N PHE A 206 10.10 19.53 5.86
CA PHE A 206 11.50 19.14 6.01
C PHE A 206 11.88 18.08 4.98
N ASN A 207 13.13 18.09 4.53
CA ASN A 207 13.69 17.18 3.53
C ASN A 207 12.77 17.08 2.28
N ASP A 208 12.41 15.86 1.88
CA ASP A 208 11.56 15.59 0.71
C ASP A 208 10.05 15.71 1.01
N SER A 209 9.69 16.43 2.07
CA SER A 209 8.29 16.56 2.47
C SER A 209 7.48 17.39 1.49
N GLU A 210 6.32 16.88 1.16
CA GLU A 210 5.27 17.58 0.41
C GLU A 210 4.09 17.93 1.32
N PRO A 211 3.25 18.89 0.93
CA PRO A 211 2.03 19.20 1.68
C PRO A 211 1.14 17.96 1.80
N VAL A 212 0.73 17.64 3.03
CA VAL A 212 -0.19 16.54 3.32
C VAL A 212 -1.61 17.08 3.43
N ALA A 213 -2.57 16.40 2.79
CA ALA A 213 -3.97 16.80 2.84
C ALA A 213 -4.50 16.78 4.28
N PRO A 214 -5.20 17.83 4.75
CA PRO A 214 -5.74 17.89 6.11
C PRO A 214 -6.63 16.69 6.48
N GLY A 215 -7.38 16.18 5.52
CA GLY A 215 -8.21 14.98 5.73
C GLY A 215 -7.41 13.71 6.03
N LEU A 216 -6.21 13.56 5.44
CA LEU A 216 -5.32 12.46 5.76
C LEU A 216 -4.74 12.63 7.17
N ILE A 217 -4.28 13.84 7.51
CA ILE A 217 -3.76 14.11 8.86
C ILE A 217 -4.81 13.76 9.92
N ALA A 218 -6.04 14.24 9.73
CA ALA A 218 -7.15 13.95 10.64
C ALA A 218 -7.48 12.44 10.74
N ALA A 219 -7.38 11.71 9.62
CA ALA A 219 -7.62 10.26 9.59
C ALA A 219 -6.52 9.45 10.29
N LEU A 220 -5.32 10.00 10.41
CA LEU A 220 -4.20 9.34 11.12
C LEU A 220 -4.32 9.45 12.64
N ASP A 221 -5.29 10.24 13.14
CA ASP A 221 -5.59 10.40 14.55
C ASP A 221 -4.34 10.81 15.37
N PRO A 222 -3.75 11.98 15.08
CA PRO A 222 -2.60 12.47 15.85
C PRO A 222 -3.04 12.81 17.27
N ASP A 223 -2.26 12.39 18.26
CA ASP A 223 -2.47 12.67 19.69
C ASP A 223 -2.19 14.13 20.03
#